data_b5a81c34bf1e8429de63304d20240943
#
_entry.id   b5a81c34bf1e8429de63304d20240943
#
_cell.length_a   1.000
_cell.length_b   1.000
_cell.length_c   1.000
_cell.angle_alpha   90.00
_cell.angle_beta   90.00
_cell.angle_gamma   90.00
#
_symmetry.space_group_name_H-M   'P 1'
#
loop_
_entity.id
_entity.type
_entity.pdbx_description
1 polymer ?
#
loop_
_entity_poly.entity_id
_entity_poly.type
_entity_poly.pdbx_seq_one_letter_code
_entity_poly.pdbx_strand_id
1 'polypeptide(L)'
;MVKVHLIGHGKWGAVIDNAIGDSRYVEWTDSKDADWIILSTPNDLHYEQVSYWLAQKKNVFCEKPLSLTYKSAKELFDFADTMGVRLYVDDVFTWRDDYDIYDDVNHFVWTKPKQKDINYIDRLAYHHFYMW
;
A
#
# COMPACT_ATOMS: atom_id res chain seq x y z
N MET A 1 8.65 8.53 -18.79
CA MET A 1 7.82 8.75 -17.59
C MET A 1 7.04 7.48 -17.32
N VAL A 2 6.79 7.17 -16.07
CA VAL A 2 5.97 6.02 -15.67
C VAL A 2 4.51 6.44 -15.68
N LYS A 3 3.68 5.72 -16.41
CA LYS A 3 2.25 6.00 -16.49
C LYS A 3 1.51 5.40 -15.31
N VAL A 4 0.78 6.21 -14.58
CA VAL A 4 0.08 5.79 -13.35
C VAL A 4 -1.40 6.15 -13.40
N HIS A 5 -2.20 5.33 -12.71
CA HIS A 5 -3.61 5.59 -12.47
C HIS A 5 -3.93 5.42 -10.98
N LEU A 6 -4.53 6.44 -10.37
CA LEU A 6 -4.92 6.44 -8.97
C LEU A 6 -6.39 6.04 -8.82
N ILE A 7 -6.65 5.07 -7.95
CA ILE A 7 -8.00 4.65 -7.55
C ILE A 7 -8.16 4.91 -6.05
N GLY A 8 -9.19 5.65 -5.70
CA GLY A 8 -9.43 6.10 -4.33
C GLY A 8 -9.02 7.56 -4.16
N HIS A 9 -9.97 8.48 -4.34
CA HIS A 9 -9.78 9.93 -4.23
C HIS A 9 -10.23 10.47 -2.86
N GLY A 10 -10.09 9.66 -1.81
CA GLY A 10 -10.30 10.07 -0.43
C GLY A 10 -9.17 10.96 0.08
N LYS A 11 -9.16 11.20 1.41
CA LYS A 11 -8.14 12.03 2.05
C LYS A 11 -6.71 11.58 1.72
N TRP A 12 -6.44 10.27 1.74
CA TRP A 12 -5.12 9.73 1.48
C TRP A 12 -4.77 9.75 -0.02
N GLY A 13 -5.73 9.44 -0.89
CA GLY A 13 -5.53 9.60 -2.33
C GLY A 13 -5.16 11.01 -2.75
N ALA A 14 -5.75 12.03 -2.11
CA ALA A 14 -5.36 13.43 -2.32
C ALA A 14 -3.92 13.72 -1.86
N VAL A 15 -3.46 13.08 -0.78
CA VAL A 15 -2.05 13.19 -0.33
C VAL A 15 -1.10 12.60 -1.37
N ILE A 16 -1.43 11.43 -1.90
CA ILE A 16 -0.63 10.78 -2.95
C ILE A 16 -0.60 11.65 -4.21
N ASP A 17 -1.75 12.12 -4.66
CA ASP A 17 -1.87 12.99 -5.83
C ASP A 17 -1.01 14.25 -5.70
N ASN A 18 -1.10 14.93 -4.55
CA ASN A 18 -0.26 16.09 -4.27
C ASN A 18 1.24 15.78 -4.18
N ALA A 19 1.60 14.60 -3.69
CA ALA A 19 3.01 14.22 -3.51
C ALA A 19 3.71 13.89 -4.84
N ILE A 20 2.98 13.31 -5.79
CA ILE A 20 3.57 12.82 -7.05
C ILE A 20 3.00 13.49 -8.31
N GLY A 21 1.92 14.27 -8.19
CA GLY A 21 1.23 14.90 -9.32
C GLY A 21 2.11 15.80 -10.18
N ASP A 22 3.05 16.51 -9.54
CA ASP A 22 4.02 17.41 -10.23
C ASP A 22 5.35 16.71 -10.53
N SER A 23 5.44 15.41 -10.32
CA SER A 23 6.68 14.66 -10.57
C SER A 23 7.00 14.57 -12.05
N ARG A 24 8.22 14.98 -12.43
CA ARG A 24 8.71 14.81 -13.81
C ARG A 24 8.89 13.34 -14.23
N TYR A 25 8.73 12.39 -13.32
CA TYR A 25 8.91 10.96 -13.57
C TYR A 25 7.58 10.24 -13.75
N VAL A 26 6.46 10.87 -13.41
CA VAL A 26 5.12 10.29 -13.41
C VAL A 26 4.23 11.01 -14.40
N GLU A 27 3.43 10.26 -15.13
CA GLU A 27 2.38 10.74 -16.02
C GLU A 27 1.05 10.14 -15.58
N TRP A 28 0.10 10.99 -15.20
CA TRP A 28 -1.26 10.56 -14.90
C TRP A 28 -2.00 10.15 -16.17
N THR A 29 -2.62 8.99 -16.16
CA THR A 29 -3.35 8.47 -17.30
C THR A 29 -4.58 7.69 -16.88
N ASP A 30 -5.37 7.23 -17.83
CA ASP A 30 -6.46 6.28 -17.51
C ASP A 30 -5.90 4.86 -17.21
N SER A 31 -6.74 4.03 -16.62
CA SER A 31 -6.33 2.69 -16.17
C SER A 31 -5.90 1.74 -17.30
N LYS A 32 -6.35 1.99 -18.53
CA LYS A 32 -6.00 1.13 -19.68
C LYS A 32 -4.55 1.33 -20.08
N ASP A 33 -4.11 2.58 -20.10
CA ASP A 33 -2.77 2.97 -20.56
C ASP A 33 -1.74 3.00 -19.43
N ALA A 34 -2.18 2.86 -18.17
CA ALA A 34 -1.29 2.89 -17.02
C ALA A 34 -0.35 1.69 -16.96
N ASP A 35 0.90 1.94 -16.58
CA ASP A 35 1.89 0.91 -16.22
C ASP A 35 1.66 0.43 -14.79
N TRP A 36 1.21 1.34 -13.93
CA TRP A 36 0.95 1.13 -12.51
C TRP A 36 -0.42 1.61 -12.10
N ILE A 37 -1.08 0.81 -11.28
CA ILE A 37 -2.30 1.18 -10.58
C ILE A 37 -1.95 1.45 -9.12
N ILE A 38 -2.30 2.63 -8.63
CA ILE A 38 -2.17 3.01 -7.23
C ILE A 38 -3.53 2.86 -6.57
N LEU A 39 -3.61 2.05 -5.53
CA LEU A 39 -4.84 1.80 -4.77
C LEU A 39 -4.79 2.48 -3.42
N SER A 40 -5.70 3.44 -3.21
CA SER A 40 -5.89 4.20 -1.97
C SER A 40 -7.35 4.14 -1.52
N THR A 41 -7.92 2.96 -1.57
CA THR A 41 -9.31 2.65 -1.26
C THR A 41 -9.48 2.12 0.17
N PRO A 42 -10.69 1.87 0.67
CA PRO A 42 -10.90 1.17 1.94
C PRO A 42 -10.29 -0.23 1.94
N ASN A 43 -9.78 -0.65 3.11
CA ASN A 43 -8.98 -1.87 3.28
C ASN A 43 -9.71 -3.16 2.85
N ASP A 44 -11.02 -3.21 3.03
CA ASP A 44 -11.88 -4.34 2.65
C ASP A 44 -11.99 -4.55 1.14
N LEU A 45 -11.66 -3.54 0.35
CA LEU A 45 -11.67 -3.61 -1.12
C LEU A 45 -10.30 -4.00 -1.72
N HIS A 46 -9.21 -3.94 -0.94
CA HIS A 46 -7.86 -4.12 -1.46
C HIS A 46 -7.65 -5.47 -2.13
N TYR A 47 -8.06 -6.56 -1.48
CA TYR A 47 -7.85 -7.90 -2.02
C TYR A 47 -8.48 -8.08 -3.41
N GLU A 48 -9.73 -7.69 -3.57
CA GLU A 48 -10.43 -7.82 -4.85
C GLU A 48 -9.84 -6.90 -5.92
N GLN A 49 -9.55 -5.66 -5.57
CA GLN A 49 -8.99 -4.69 -6.50
C GLN A 49 -7.58 -5.06 -6.94
N VAL A 50 -6.72 -5.46 -6.00
CA VAL A 50 -5.37 -5.93 -6.32
C VAL A 50 -5.43 -7.14 -7.24
N SER A 51 -6.24 -8.16 -6.89
CA SER A 51 -6.42 -9.36 -7.73
C SER A 51 -6.87 -9.01 -9.15
N TYR A 52 -7.84 -8.08 -9.25
CA TYR A 52 -8.35 -7.64 -10.55
C TYR A 52 -7.26 -7.04 -11.43
N TRP A 53 -6.47 -6.10 -10.88
CA TRP A 53 -5.45 -5.41 -11.66
C TRP A 53 -4.23 -6.27 -11.98
N LEU A 54 -3.83 -7.17 -11.08
CA LEU A 54 -2.81 -8.18 -11.38
C LEU A 54 -3.24 -9.08 -12.54
N ALA A 55 -4.52 -9.51 -12.57
CA ALA A 55 -5.08 -10.29 -13.68
C ALA A 55 -5.07 -9.52 -15.02
N GLN A 56 -5.17 -8.19 -14.97
CA GLN A 56 -5.01 -7.31 -16.15
C GLN A 56 -3.54 -7.04 -16.51
N LYS A 57 -2.60 -7.75 -15.88
CA LYS A 57 -1.15 -7.56 -16.07
C LYS A 57 -0.66 -6.14 -15.78
N LYS A 58 -1.29 -5.48 -14.83
CA LYS A 58 -0.84 -4.18 -14.32
C LYS A 58 0.02 -4.36 -13.09
N ASN A 59 1.06 -3.54 -12.95
CA ASN A 59 1.75 -3.42 -11.68
C ASN A 59 0.84 -2.70 -10.69
N VAL A 60 0.89 -3.07 -9.43
CA VAL A 60 0.02 -2.51 -8.40
C VAL A 60 0.84 -1.97 -7.24
N PHE A 61 0.52 -0.75 -6.82
CA PHE A 61 0.97 -0.14 -5.59
C PHE A 61 -0.27 0.06 -4.70
N CYS A 62 -0.34 -0.64 -3.58
CA CYS A 62 -1.51 -0.67 -2.72
C CYS A 62 -1.20 -0.09 -1.34
N GLU A 63 -2.10 0.76 -0.85
CA GLU A 63 -2.07 1.20 0.54
C GLU A 63 -2.16 0.02 1.51
N LYS A 64 -1.56 0.21 2.68
CA LYS A 64 -1.62 -0.78 3.75
C LYS A 64 -2.99 -0.77 4.47
N PRO A 65 -3.43 -1.90 5.01
CA PRO A 65 -2.91 -3.24 4.82
C PRO A 65 -3.29 -3.78 3.45
N LEU A 66 -2.41 -4.58 2.84
CA LEU A 66 -2.67 -5.19 1.52
C LEU A 66 -3.95 -6.04 1.51
N SER A 67 -4.19 -6.75 2.62
CA SER A 67 -5.40 -7.52 2.85
C SER A 67 -5.62 -7.72 4.35
N LEU A 68 -6.74 -8.34 4.72
CA LEU A 68 -7.12 -8.53 6.11
C LEU A 68 -6.48 -9.76 6.78
N THR A 69 -5.81 -10.64 6.02
CA THR A 69 -5.13 -11.82 6.55
C THR A 69 -3.79 -12.04 5.86
N TYR A 70 -2.85 -12.65 6.59
CA TYR A 70 -1.56 -13.07 6.01
C TYR A 70 -1.74 -14.00 4.81
N LYS A 71 -2.67 -14.96 4.90
CA LYS A 71 -2.92 -15.93 3.82
C LYS A 71 -3.32 -15.21 2.54
N SER A 72 -4.29 -14.32 2.60
CA SER A 72 -4.74 -13.57 1.42
C SER A 72 -3.68 -12.60 0.90
N ALA A 73 -2.86 -12.00 1.78
CA ALA A 73 -1.74 -11.18 1.33
C ALA A 73 -0.70 -12.01 0.56
N LYS A 74 -0.34 -13.20 1.09
CA LYS A 74 0.59 -14.11 0.41
C LYS A 74 0.06 -14.57 -0.95
N GLU A 75 -1.22 -14.90 -1.04
CA GLU A 75 -1.87 -15.28 -2.30
C GLU A 75 -1.74 -14.18 -3.36
N LEU A 76 -1.84 -12.91 -2.98
CA LEU A 76 -1.67 -11.79 -3.91
C LEU A 76 -0.23 -11.67 -4.43
N PHE A 77 0.79 -11.86 -3.58
CA PHE A 77 2.18 -11.86 -4.02
C PHE A 77 2.48 -13.05 -4.94
N ASP A 78 2.04 -14.26 -4.56
CA ASP A 78 2.20 -15.46 -5.41
C ASP A 78 1.50 -15.26 -6.77
N PHE A 79 0.36 -14.57 -6.78
CA PHE A 79 -0.37 -14.26 -8.01
C PHE A 79 0.36 -13.21 -8.86
N ALA A 80 0.91 -12.16 -8.25
CA ALA A 80 1.72 -11.16 -8.97
C ALA A 80 2.92 -11.83 -9.66
N ASP A 81 3.63 -12.71 -8.96
CA ASP A 81 4.75 -13.47 -9.52
C ASP A 81 4.30 -14.34 -10.71
N THR A 82 3.16 -15.04 -10.58
CA THR A 82 2.57 -15.85 -11.65
C THR A 82 2.24 -15.02 -12.88
N MET A 83 1.73 -13.81 -12.69
CA MET A 83 1.35 -12.88 -13.76
C MET A 83 2.56 -12.15 -14.37
N GLY A 84 3.73 -12.23 -13.73
CA GLY A 84 4.95 -11.53 -14.14
C GLY A 84 4.87 -10.02 -13.97
N VAL A 85 4.14 -9.54 -12.95
CA VAL A 85 3.96 -8.13 -12.61
C VAL A 85 4.41 -7.85 -11.20
N ARG A 86 4.55 -6.58 -10.85
CA ARG A 86 5.02 -6.14 -9.53
C ARG A 86 3.85 -5.75 -8.65
N LEU A 87 3.94 -6.15 -7.38
CA LEU A 87 3.04 -5.73 -6.32
C LEU A 87 3.86 -5.08 -5.20
N TYR A 88 3.53 -3.84 -4.85
CA TYR A 88 4.09 -3.13 -3.71
C TYR A 88 3.00 -2.72 -2.73
N VAL A 89 3.34 -2.74 -1.46
CA VAL A 89 2.50 -2.22 -0.38
C VAL A 89 3.13 -0.93 0.13
N ASP A 90 2.31 0.11 0.34
CA ASP A 90 2.77 1.39 0.87
C ASP A 90 3.10 1.27 2.37
N ASP A 91 4.30 0.78 2.65
CA ASP A 91 4.86 0.80 3.99
C ASP A 91 5.89 1.94 4.08
N VAL A 92 5.39 3.11 4.49
CA VAL A 92 6.17 4.35 4.56
C VAL A 92 7.42 4.24 5.44
N PHE A 93 7.46 3.31 6.39
CA PHE A 93 8.59 3.14 7.29
C PHE A 93 9.78 2.44 6.63
N THR A 94 9.55 1.63 5.60
CA THR A 94 10.64 0.98 4.86
C THR A 94 11.48 1.95 4.03
N TRP A 95 10.97 3.18 3.83
CA TRP A 95 11.59 4.21 3.00
C TRP A 95 12.19 5.38 3.81
N ARG A 96 12.20 5.26 5.13
CA ARG A 96 12.71 6.30 6.02
C ARG A 96 14.14 5.99 6.44
N ASP A 97 15.09 6.85 6.07
CA ASP A 97 16.50 6.74 6.45
C ASP A 97 16.75 7.01 7.94
N ASP A 98 15.81 7.67 8.62
CA ASP A 98 15.89 8.01 10.04
C ASP A 98 15.27 6.94 10.96
N TYR A 99 14.92 5.79 10.40
CA TYR A 99 14.35 4.70 11.16
C TYR A 99 15.44 3.69 11.54
N ASP A 100 15.92 3.80 12.77
CA ASP A 100 16.81 2.79 13.35
C ASP A 100 16.00 1.53 13.66
N ILE A 101 16.37 0.41 13.05
CA ILE A 101 15.86 -0.90 13.43
C ILE A 101 16.50 -1.25 14.76
N TYR A 102 15.73 -1.19 15.83
CA TYR A 102 16.17 -1.57 17.16
C TYR A 102 15.98 -3.07 17.35
N ASP A 103 17.06 -3.82 17.43
CA ASP A 103 17.06 -5.26 17.63
C ASP A 103 16.44 -5.72 18.99
N ASP A 104 16.24 -4.78 19.92
CA ASP A 104 15.79 -5.09 21.29
C ASP A 104 14.60 -4.24 21.79
N VAL A 105 13.71 -3.79 20.93
CA VAL A 105 12.56 -3.01 21.36
C VAL A 105 11.40 -3.91 21.79
N ASN A 106 11.20 -4.02 23.10
CA ASN A 106 10.12 -4.79 23.70
C ASN A 106 8.89 -3.94 24.06
N HIS A 107 8.92 -2.63 23.79
CA HIS A 107 7.86 -1.73 24.24
C HIS A 107 7.63 -0.56 23.28
N PHE A 108 6.40 -0.43 22.76
CA PHE A 108 5.98 0.69 21.91
C PHE A 108 4.91 1.52 22.57
N VAL A 109 5.06 2.84 22.55
CA VAL A 109 4.05 3.77 23.03
C VAL A 109 3.41 4.52 21.87
N TRP A 110 2.12 4.28 21.67
CA TRP A 110 1.33 4.99 20.68
C TRP A 110 0.66 6.22 21.29
N THR A 111 0.94 7.40 20.78
CA THR A 111 0.42 8.67 21.28
C THR A 111 -0.79 9.20 20.52
N LYS A 112 -1.32 8.45 19.58
CA LYS A 112 -2.53 8.87 18.84
C LYS A 112 -3.77 8.81 19.72
N PRO A 113 -4.68 9.79 19.60
CA PRO A 113 -5.94 9.78 20.36
C PRO A 113 -6.75 8.52 20.02
N LYS A 114 -7.47 8.01 21.04
CA LYS A 114 -8.35 6.85 20.89
C LYS A 114 -9.35 7.08 19.76
N GLN A 115 -9.28 6.27 18.74
CA GLN A 115 -10.37 6.11 17.79
C GLN A 115 -11.24 4.95 18.28
N LYS A 116 -12.56 5.15 18.32
CA LYS A 116 -13.52 4.11 18.67
C LYS A 116 -13.49 3.00 17.60
N ASP A 117 -13.64 1.77 18.03
CA ASP A 117 -13.83 0.58 17.17
C ASP A 117 -12.67 0.22 16.22
N ILE A 118 -11.43 0.47 16.64
CA ILE A 118 -10.26 0.08 15.86
C ILE A 118 -9.52 -1.05 16.56
N ASN A 119 -9.24 -2.12 15.83
CA ASN A 119 -8.21 -3.05 16.22
C ASN A 119 -6.84 -2.38 16.02
N TYR A 120 -6.21 -2.03 17.13
CA TYR A 120 -4.93 -1.32 17.11
C TYR A 120 -3.81 -2.15 16.49
N ILE A 121 -3.87 -3.47 16.62
CA ILE A 121 -2.88 -4.38 16.04
C ILE A 121 -2.94 -4.28 14.53
N ASP A 122 -4.13 -4.35 13.94
CA ASP A 122 -4.30 -4.34 12.49
C ASP A 122 -4.07 -2.98 11.84
N ARG A 123 -4.19 -1.89 12.58
CA ARG A 123 -4.09 -0.54 12.00
C ARG A 123 -2.86 0.25 12.40
N LEU A 124 -2.35 0.06 13.59
CA LEU A 124 -1.28 0.89 14.14
C LEU A 124 0.00 0.11 14.41
N ALA A 125 -0.09 -1.11 14.92
CA ALA A 125 1.08 -1.95 15.15
C ALA A 125 1.58 -2.64 13.87
N TYR A 126 0.78 -2.62 12.80
CA TYR A 126 1.11 -3.18 11.50
C TYR A 126 2.51 -2.76 11.01
N HIS A 127 2.83 -1.48 11.07
CA HIS A 127 4.13 -0.97 10.66
C HIS A 127 5.32 -1.52 11.45
N HIS A 128 5.11 -1.95 12.69
CA HIS A 128 6.17 -2.54 13.51
C HIS A 128 6.44 -4.00 13.20
N PHE A 129 5.45 -4.74 12.70
CA PHE A 129 5.63 -6.15 12.32
C PHE A 129 6.44 -6.35 11.04
N TYR A 130 6.59 -5.32 10.21
CA TYR A 130 7.43 -5.36 9.01
C TYR A 130 8.90 -5.10 9.27
N MET A 131 9.25 -4.67 10.47
CA MET A 131 10.62 -4.31 10.84
C MET A 131 11.35 -5.42 11.59
N TRP A 132 10.74 -6.58 11.70
CA TRP A 132 11.28 -7.80 12.30
C TRP A 132 11.40 -8.88 11.22
#